data_6c1245d45f88f5c5cd701f73e4d31c54
#
_entry.id   6c1245d45f88f5c5cd701f73e4d31c54
#
_cell.length_a   1.000
_cell.length_b   1.000
_cell.length_c   1.000
_cell.angle_alpha   90.00
_cell.angle_beta   90.00
_cell.angle_gamma   90.00
#
_symmetry.space_group_name_H-M   'P 1'
#
loop_
_entity.id
_entity.type
_entity.pdbx_description
1 polymer ?
#
loop_
_entity_poly.entity_id
_entity_poly.type
_entity_poly.pdbx_seq_one_letter_code
_entity_poly.pdbx_strand_id
1 'polypeptide(L)'
;MANIISLILILSSFLSCSKGKEIKPSSDVFRYIGRFDLTNLEKVKFAHSGNQIEFRFKGIYFEIGLNDMSSGGAEDKNYFSIIINGEVSQVVEGTPFLKYHKILVNSPDSFSSIEIFKRTEALCAVAIFHGIKFDEGEFKKKLAKKRRIEWIGDSFLVGYGNLVSIEAPPKGNPSSGFHAVNQNSYSAFGAITSRFLDADFSCIGFSGRGLYRNFDKSENGTLPKEYSKAYFNKGVEKAYDFSFNPHLIVIAIGKNDFGGELSKPPNMTDSIRFVKTYLKFLELITKNNPNAKIVLAVGGGLTDLTPRNLNRLSRFRSWVKVVKRLSDKYFSNTIGFFEFHSQEPPYGEDWHPTLISQQKLADQITPYLLQFMDW
;
A
#
# COMPACT_ATOMS: atom_id res chain seq x y z
N MET A 1 79.68 -27.44 -16.52
CA MET A 1 78.91 -26.41 -15.75
C MET A 1 77.85 -25.85 -16.70
N ALA A 2 76.67 -26.32 -16.60
CA ALA A 2 75.54 -25.89 -17.45
C ALA A 2 74.62 -24.96 -16.64
N ASN A 3 74.51 -23.72 -17.10
CA ASN A 3 73.61 -22.73 -16.50
C ASN A 3 72.19 -22.96 -16.99
N ILE A 4 71.28 -23.30 -16.05
CA ILE A 4 69.85 -23.37 -16.26
C ILE A 4 69.27 -21.97 -15.93
N ILE A 5 68.84 -21.26 -16.96
CA ILE A 5 68.09 -20.01 -16.82
C ILE A 5 66.61 -20.39 -16.68
N SER A 6 66.05 -20.27 -15.45
CA SER A 6 64.60 -20.41 -15.18
C SER A 6 63.87 -19.17 -15.66
N LEU A 7 63.05 -19.34 -16.69
CA LEU A 7 62.13 -18.31 -17.18
C LEU A 7 60.86 -18.32 -16.31
N ILE A 8 60.69 -17.36 -15.40
CA ILE A 8 59.49 -17.16 -14.63
C ILE A 8 58.48 -16.38 -15.50
N LEU A 9 57.48 -17.09 -16.06
CA LEU A 9 56.30 -16.45 -16.67
C LEU A 9 55.40 -15.89 -15.56
N ILE A 10 55.41 -14.57 -15.39
CA ILE A 10 54.41 -13.86 -14.56
C ILE A 10 53.14 -13.77 -15.41
N LEU A 11 52.17 -14.64 -15.11
CA LEU A 11 50.80 -14.49 -15.58
C LEU A 11 50.16 -13.33 -14.83
N SER A 12 50.22 -12.14 -15.38
CA SER A 12 49.39 -11.01 -14.92
C SER A 12 47.94 -11.26 -15.35
N SER A 13 47.15 -11.87 -14.47
CA SER A 13 45.72 -11.90 -14.59
C SER A 13 45.22 -10.46 -14.47
N PHE A 14 44.91 -9.83 -15.58
CA PHE A 14 44.09 -8.62 -15.62
C PHE A 14 42.70 -8.99 -15.07
N LEU A 15 42.49 -8.78 -13.80
CA LEU A 15 41.13 -8.64 -13.26
C LEU A 15 40.56 -7.38 -13.91
N SER A 16 39.89 -7.54 -15.05
CA SER A 16 39.00 -6.54 -15.58
C SER A 16 37.85 -6.39 -14.58
N CYS A 17 37.94 -5.41 -13.71
CA CYS A 17 36.82 -4.97 -12.90
C CYS A 17 35.84 -4.35 -13.89
N SER A 18 34.91 -5.15 -14.44
CA SER A 18 33.80 -4.62 -15.21
C SER A 18 33.01 -3.74 -14.26
N LYS A 19 33.02 -2.43 -14.46
CA LYS A 19 32.04 -1.55 -13.78
C LYS A 19 30.66 -2.07 -14.15
N GLY A 20 29.95 -2.62 -13.17
CA GLY A 20 28.57 -3.07 -13.35
C GLY A 20 27.74 -1.98 -14.02
N LYS A 21 26.86 -2.35 -14.94
CA LYS A 21 25.94 -1.44 -15.60
C LYS A 21 24.93 -0.93 -14.60
N GLU A 22 24.39 0.27 -14.83
CA GLU A 22 23.38 0.89 -13.97
C GLU A 22 22.23 1.43 -14.81
N ILE A 23 20.99 1.24 -14.30
CA ILE A 23 19.78 1.90 -14.80
C ILE A 23 19.29 2.84 -13.71
N LYS A 24 19.30 4.13 -14.02
CA LYS A 24 18.83 5.18 -13.11
C LYS A 24 17.32 5.17 -12.97
N PRO A 25 16.77 5.65 -11.85
CA PRO A 25 15.32 5.76 -11.65
C PRO A 25 14.60 6.56 -12.73
N SER A 26 15.26 7.51 -13.39
CA SER A 26 14.71 8.30 -14.51
C SER A 26 14.49 7.52 -15.81
N SER A 27 14.98 6.28 -15.89
CA SER A 27 14.82 5.47 -17.11
C SER A 27 13.35 5.17 -17.39
N ASP A 28 12.96 5.25 -18.65
CA ASP A 28 11.63 4.90 -19.16
C ASP A 28 11.30 3.40 -19.07
N VAL A 29 12.29 2.57 -18.77
CA VAL A 29 12.13 1.15 -18.43
C VAL A 29 11.21 0.97 -17.21
N PHE A 30 11.29 1.86 -16.23
CA PHE A 30 10.50 1.76 -15.02
C PHE A 30 9.09 2.31 -15.21
N ARG A 31 8.12 1.57 -14.72
CA ARG A 31 6.75 1.99 -14.58
C ARG A 31 6.43 2.16 -13.11
N TYR A 32 6.07 3.37 -12.72
CA TYR A 32 5.70 3.74 -11.35
C TYR A 32 4.18 3.72 -11.20
N ILE A 33 3.66 2.97 -10.24
CA ILE A 33 2.22 2.85 -9.97
C ILE A 33 1.95 3.23 -8.52
N GLY A 34 1.02 4.16 -8.30
CA GLY A 34 0.75 4.79 -7.02
C GLY A 34 1.32 6.20 -6.97
N ARG A 35 1.70 6.67 -5.79
CA ARG A 35 2.14 8.06 -5.55
C ARG A 35 3.64 8.14 -5.33
N PHE A 36 4.33 8.75 -6.27
CA PHE A 36 5.78 8.91 -6.28
C PHE A 36 6.17 10.39 -6.40
N ASP A 37 7.28 10.76 -5.78
CA ASP A 37 7.99 12.00 -6.06
C ASP A 37 9.08 11.75 -7.10
N LEU A 38 8.82 12.18 -8.31
CA LEU A 38 9.70 12.05 -9.47
C LEU A 38 10.50 13.33 -9.74
N THR A 39 10.53 14.30 -8.81
CA THR A 39 11.26 15.56 -9.03
C THR A 39 12.77 15.40 -9.01
N ASN A 40 13.29 14.41 -8.25
CA ASN A 40 14.68 14.01 -8.33
C ASN A 40 14.78 12.67 -9.07
N LEU A 41 15.25 12.73 -10.30
CA LEU A 41 15.33 11.60 -11.21
C LEU A 41 16.43 10.58 -10.85
N GLU A 42 17.29 10.90 -9.88
CA GLU A 42 18.33 9.99 -9.35
C GLU A 42 17.87 9.28 -8.08
N LYS A 43 16.81 9.79 -7.41
CA LYS A 43 16.35 9.34 -6.09
C LYS A 43 14.83 9.48 -5.99
N VAL A 44 14.12 8.52 -6.51
CA VAL A 44 12.65 8.52 -6.51
C VAL A 44 12.14 8.16 -5.12
N LYS A 45 11.31 9.06 -4.53
CA LYS A 45 10.74 8.89 -3.19
C LYS A 45 9.30 8.42 -3.24
N PHE A 46 8.91 7.57 -2.28
CA PHE A 46 7.55 7.07 -2.13
C PHE A 46 7.31 6.55 -0.71
N ALA A 47 6.04 6.52 -0.26
CA ALA A 47 5.75 6.09 1.09
C ALA A 47 4.52 5.18 1.22
N HIS A 48 3.49 5.36 0.38
CA HIS A 48 2.24 4.62 0.52
C HIS A 48 2.41 3.12 0.33
N SER A 49 1.62 2.35 1.07
CA SER A 49 1.43 0.93 0.79
C SER A 49 1.03 0.71 -0.66
N GLY A 50 1.55 -0.34 -1.27
CA GLY A 50 1.16 -0.67 -2.64
C GLY A 50 1.75 0.23 -3.71
N ASN A 51 2.67 1.14 -3.38
CA ASN A 51 3.50 1.76 -4.40
C ASN A 51 4.33 0.69 -5.09
N GLN A 52 4.34 0.69 -6.43
CA GLN A 52 4.94 -0.36 -7.25
C GLN A 52 5.92 0.23 -8.25
N ILE A 53 7.05 -0.46 -8.44
CA ILE A 53 8.01 -0.18 -9.51
C ILE A 53 8.05 -1.43 -10.37
N GLU A 54 7.61 -1.33 -11.62
CA GLU A 54 7.49 -2.46 -12.53
C GLU A 54 8.40 -2.32 -13.75
N PHE A 55 8.90 -3.45 -14.21
CA PHE A 55 9.66 -3.60 -15.46
C PHE A 55 9.66 -5.08 -15.89
N ARG A 56 10.29 -5.37 -17.02
CA ARG A 56 10.59 -6.73 -17.48
C ARG A 56 12.10 -6.90 -17.56
N PHE A 57 12.58 -8.05 -17.13
CA PHE A 57 14.00 -8.39 -17.13
C PHE A 57 14.23 -9.76 -17.75
N LYS A 58 15.29 -9.84 -18.59
CA LYS A 58 15.83 -11.09 -19.12
C LYS A 58 17.27 -11.20 -18.67
N GLY A 59 17.61 -12.22 -17.89
CA GLY A 59 18.93 -12.42 -17.31
C GLY A 59 18.90 -13.30 -16.07
N ILE A 60 20.04 -13.43 -15.41
CA ILE A 60 20.19 -14.28 -14.22
C ILE A 60 19.85 -13.50 -12.95
N TYR A 61 20.37 -12.29 -12.76
CA TYR A 61 20.16 -11.46 -11.60
C TYR A 61 20.35 -9.97 -11.89
N PHE A 62 19.84 -9.16 -11.00
CA PHE A 62 20.11 -7.73 -10.88
C PHE A 62 20.12 -7.32 -9.39
N GLU A 63 20.55 -6.11 -9.09
CA GLU A 63 20.56 -5.56 -7.73
C GLU A 63 19.70 -4.30 -7.67
N ILE A 64 18.80 -4.22 -6.67
CA ILE A 64 17.93 -3.06 -6.44
C ILE A 64 18.56 -2.16 -5.39
N GLY A 65 18.79 -0.88 -5.73
CA GLY A 65 19.25 0.14 -4.79
C GLY A 65 18.06 0.73 -4.01
N LEU A 66 17.98 0.44 -2.71
CA LEU A 66 16.94 0.96 -1.81
C LEU A 66 17.56 1.50 -0.52
N ASN A 67 16.98 2.57 0.00
CA ASN A 67 17.07 2.97 1.40
C ASN A 67 15.76 3.62 1.83
N ASP A 68 15.63 3.95 3.11
CA ASP A 68 14.47 4.70 3.60
C ASP A 68 14.88 5.75 4.65
N MET A 69 13.90 6.56 5.07
CA MET A 69 14.08 7.59 6.08
C MET A 69 13.65 7.10 7.47
N SER A 70 13.78 5.78 7.74
CA SER A 70 13.46 5.19 9.03
C SER A 70 14.49 5.57 10.10
N SER A 71 14.12 5.44 11.36
CA SER A 71 15.06 5.52 12.48
C SER A 71 15.86 4.22 12.66
N GLY A 72 15.50 3.17 11.92
CA GLY A 72 16.03 1.81 12.07
C GLY A 72 15.32 0.99 13.15
N GLY A 73 14.29 1.54 13.80
CA GLY A 73 13.45 0.82 14.76
C GLY A 73 12.54 -0.21 14.08
N ALA A 74 12.09 -1.21 14.82
CA ALA A 74 11.26 -2.28 14.28
C ALA A 74 9.90 -1.80 13.74
N GLU A 75 9.38 -0.70 14.27
CA GLU A 75 8.05 -0.16 13.94
C GLU A 75 8.06 0.75 12.70
N ASP A 76 9.21 1.36 12.34
CA ASP A 76 9.29 2.29 11.23
C ASP A 76 10.08 1.76 10.03
N LYS A 77 10.38 0.45 10.00
CA LYS A 77 11.02 -0.19 8.86
C LYS A 77 10.07 -0.39 7.70
N ASN A 78 10.59 -0.22 6.48
CA ASN A 78 9.87 -0.62 5.29
C ASN A 78 10.19 -2.06 4.90
N TYR A 79 9.18 -2.74 4.35
CA TYR A 79 9.32 -4.05 3.73
C TYR A 79 8.79 -4.00 2.29
N PHE A 80 9.49 -4.70 1.40
CA PHE A 80 9.15 -4.76 -0.02
C PHE A 80 9.03 -6.21 -0.46
N SER A 81 7.92 -6.56 -1.11
CA SER A 81 7.80 -7.82 -1.83
C SER A 81 8.40 -7.66 -3.22
N ILE A 82 9.30 -8.56 -3.59
CA ILE A 82 9.78 -8.70 -4.96
C ILE A 82 8.98 -9.80 -5.62
N ILE A 83 8.21 -9.42 -6.63
CA ILE A 83 7.31 -10.32 -7.33
C ILE A 83 7.92 -10.61 -8.72
N ILE A 84 8.05 -11.87 -9.06
CA ILE A 84 8.54 -12.36 -10.35
C ILE A 84 7.43 -13.19 -10.99
N ASN A 85 6.96 -12.77 -12.15
CA ASN A 85 5.87 -13.43 -12.89
C ASN A 85 4.59 -13.66 -12.07
N GLY A 86 4.27 -12.74 -11.14
CA GLY A 86 3.08 -12.78 -10.29
C GLY A 86 3.28 -13.44 -8.94
N GLU A 87 4.42 -14.13 -8.70
CA GLU A 87 4.72 -14.83 -7.45
C GLU A 87 5.71 -14.05 -6.60
N VAL A 88 5.49 -14.01 -5.28
CA VAL A 88 6.43 -13.37 -4.33
C VAL A 88 7.69 -14.22 -4.22
N SER A 89 8.78 -13.74 -4.80
CA SER A 89 10.07 -14.43 -4.80
C SER A 89 10.85 -14.21 -3.51
N GLN A 90 10.87 -12.96 -3.02
CA GLN A 90 11.54 -12.63 -1.76
C GLN A 90 10.96 -11.36 -1.13
N VAL A 91 11.31 -11.14 0.12
CA VAL A 91 11.00 -9.91 0.87
C VAL A 91 12.31 -9.19 1.19
N VAL A 92 12.36 -7.90 0.85
CA VAL A 92 13.50 -7.02 1.11
C VAL A 92 13.14 -6.07 2.25
N GLU A 93 14.04 -5.93 3.20
CA GLU A 93 13.94 -4.98 4.32
C GLU A 93 14.61 -3.66 3.94
N GLY A 94 13.91 -2.54 4.17
CA GLY A 94 14.46 -1.19 4.04
C GLY A 94 15.43 -0.87 5.18
N THR A 95 16.41 -0.02 4.89
CA THR A 95 17.41 0.42 5.86
C THR A 95 17.67 1.92 5.69
N PRO A 96 18.11 2.65 6.74
CA PRO A 96 18.46 4.07 6.62
C PRO A 96 19.61 4.34 5.62
N PHE A 97 20.42 3.33 5.34
CA PHE A 97 21.55 3.42 4.44
C PHE A 97 21.25 2.77 3.10
N LEU A 98 21.78 3.34 2.01
CA LEU A 98 21.66 2.73 0.70
C LEU A 98 22.26 1.33 0.69
N LYS A 99 21.42 0.36 0.33
CA LYS A 99 21.79 -1.03 0.17
C LYS A 99 21.34 -1.53 -1.20
N TYR A 100 22.22 -2.27 -1.88
CA TYR A 100 21.87 -2.98 -3.08
C TYR A 100 21.49 -4.42 -2.73
N HIS A 101 20.27 -4.80 -3.09
CA HIS A 101 19.71 -6.13 -2.80
C HIS A 101 19.73 -6.96 -4.07
N LYS A 102 20.45 -8.07 -4.02
CA LYS A 102 20.55 -9.01 -5.16
C LYS A 102 19.24 -9.76 -5.34
N ILE A 103 18.67 -9.70 -6.54
CA ILE A 103 17.44 -10.38 -6.94
C ILE A 103 17.79 -11.42 -8.00
N LEU A 104 17.54 -12.67 -7.67
CA LEU A 104 17.77 -13.80 -8.55
C LEU A 104 16.52 -14.07 -9.39
N VAL A 105 16.63 -14.02 -10.71
CA VAL A 105 15.50 -14.22 -11.64
C VAL A 105 15.63 -15.55 -12.38
N ASN A 106 16.85 -15.96 -12.72
CA ASN A 106 17.15 -17.20 -13.44
C ASN A 106 16.35 -17.36 -14.75
N SER A 107 16.25 -16.28 -15.53
CA SER A 107 15.50 -16.27 -16.79
C SER A 107 16.40 -15.72 -17.93
N PRO A 108 17.45 -16.46 -18.35
CA PRO A 108 18.42 -15.97 -19.33
C PRO A 108 17.84 -15.85 -20.74
N ASP A 109 16.82 -16.65 -21.07
CA ASP A 109 16.29 -16.77 -22.43
C ASP A 109 14.98 -16.04 -22.67
N SER A 110 14.27 -15.61 -21.61
CA SER A 110 12.96 -14.98 -21.71
C SER A 110 12.79 -13.82 -20.74
N PHE A 111 11.89 -12.88 -21.05
CA PHE A 111 11.59 -11.75 -20.19
C PHE A 111 10.62 -12.15 -19.07
N SER A 112 11.09 -12.06 -17.83
CA SER A 112 10.24 -12.13 -16.64
C SER A 112 9.63 -10.76 -16.29
N SER A 113 8.40 -10.75 -15.80
CA SER A 113 7.77 -9.57 -15.19
C SER A 113 8.31 -9.39 -13.78
N ILE A 114 8.80 -8.21 -13.47
CA ILE A 114 9.32 -7.85 -12.15
C ILE A 114 8.47 -6.74 -11.56
N GLU A 115 8.14 -6.88 -10.27
CA GLU A 115 7.42 -5.87 -9.51
C GLU A 115 8.06 -5.73 -8.13
N ILE A 116 8.44 -4.50 -7.77
CA ILE A 116 8.88 -4.11 -6.43
C ILE A 116 7.69 -3.46 -5.76
N PHE A 117 7.08 -4.14 -4.80
CA PHE A 117 5.85 -3.73 -4.14
C PHE A 117 6.11 -3.34 -2.68
N LYS A 118 5.82 -2.09 -2.31
CA LYS A 118 5.95 -1.64 -0.91
C LYS A 118 4.84 -2.22 -0.05
N ARG A 119 5.19 -3.07 0.93
CA ARG A 119 4.24 -3.77 1.81
C ARG A 119 3.67 -2.88 2.90
N THR A 120 4.54 -2.05 3.50
CA THR A 120 4.26 -1.26 4.69
C THR A 120 3.64 0.09 4.37
N GLU A 121 2.90 0.65 5.32
CA GLU A 121 2.23 1.94 5.18
C GLU A 121 3.18 3.15 5.24
N ALA A 122 2.65 4.32 4.88
CA ALA A 122 3.43 5.56 4.85
C ALA A 122 3.87 6.03 6.25
N LEU A 123 3.19 5.59 7.31
CA LEU A 123 3.58 5.92 8.68
C LEU A 123 4.91 5.25 9.11
N CYS A 124 5.33 4.16 8.44
CA CYS A 124 6.63 3.55 8.68
C CYS A 124 7.77 4.48 8.29
N ALA A 125 7.99 4.69 7.00
CA ALA A 125 8.99 5.63 6.51
C ALA A 125 8.81 5.96 5.02
N VAL A 126 9.42 7.06 4.58
CA VAL A 126 9.58 7.36 3.14
C VAL A 126 10.71 6.49 2.59
N ALA A 127 10.41 5.71 1.57
CA ALA A 127 11.38 4.89 0.83
C ALA A 127 12.00 5.68 -0.32
N ILE A 128 13.22 5.31 -0.68
CA ILE A 128 13.99 5.93 -1.76
C ILE A 128 14.53 4.83 -2.67
N PHE A 129 14.15 4.89 -3.95
CA PHE A 129 14.68 4.01 -4.99
C PHE A 129 15.83 4.70 -5.74
N HIS A 130 16.95 4.00 -5.86
CA HIS A 130 18.18 4.49 -6.50
C HIS A 130 18.49 3.83 -7.84
N GLY A 131 17.53 3.06 -8.37
CA GLY A 131 17.74 2.34 -9.63
C GLY A 131 18.28 0.92 -9.43
N ILE A 132 18.84 0.37 -10.50
CA ILE A 132 19.25 -1.04 -10.60
C ILE A 132 20.68 -1.11 -11.06
N LYS A 133 21.48 -2.01 -10.44
CA LYS A 133 22.80 -2.45 -10.93
C LYS A 133 22.71 -3.87 -11.48
N PHE A 134 23.47 -4.16 -12.51
CA PHE A 134 23.52 -5.48 -13.14
C PHE A 134 24.82 -5.63 -13.96
N ASP A 135 25.23 -6.87 -14.15
CA ASP A 135 26.38 -7.17 -15.03
C ASP A 135 25.90 -7.47 -16.45
N GLU A 136 24.96 -8.41 -16.59
CA GLU A 136 24.40 -8.87 -17.85
C GLU A 136 22.86 -8.93 -17.78
N GLY A 137 22.20 -8.69 -18.91
CA GLY A 137 20.75 -8.78 -19.05
C GLY A 137 20.15 -7.67 -19.87
N GLU A 138 18.86 -7.82 -20.15
CA GLU A 138 18.07 -6.86 -20.91
C GLU A 138 16.86 -6.41 -20.08
N PHE A 139 16.53 -5.13 -20.17
CA PHE A 139 15.39 -4.54 -19.51
C PHE A 139 14.39 -3.98 -20.52
N LYS A 140 13.10 -4.14 -20.23
CA LYS A 140 12.01 -3.56 -21.02
C LYS A 140 10.93 -3.00 -20.11
N LYS A 141 10.23 -1.98 -20.59
CA LYS A 141 9.05 -1.45 -19.92
C LYS A 141 7.94 -2.50 -19.87
N LYS A 142 7.27 -2.62 -18.74
CA LYS A 142 6.03 -3.41 -18.62
C LYS A 142 4.86 -2.57 -19.14
N LEU A 143 3.95 -3.19 -19.88
CA LEU A 143 2.76 -2.50 -20.40
C LEU A 143 1.81 -2.15 -19.24
N ALA A 144 1.15 -1.00 -19.37
CA ALA A 144 0.12 -0.58 -18.42
C ALA A 144 -1.12 -1.48 -18.52
N LYS A 145 -1.74 -1.76 -17.38
CA LYS A 145 -3.05 -2.39 -17.35
C LYS A 145 -4.12 -1.40 -17.85
N LYS A 146 -5.22 -1.95 -18.39
CA LYS A 146 -6.33 -1.14 -18.88
C LYS A 146 -7.17 -0.53 -17.77
N ARG A 147 -7.20 -1.16 -16.59
CA ARG A 147 -8.01 -0.77 -15.43
C ARG A 147 -7.11 -0.16 -14.35
N ARG A 148 -7.63 0.85 -13.63
CA ARG A 148 -6.94 1.50 -12.51
C ARG A 148 -7.90 1.69 -11.36
N ILE A 149 -7.53 1.21 -10.17
CA ILE A 149 -8.33 1.32 -8.96
C ILE A 149 -7.50 2.03 -7.88
N GLU A 150 -8.03 3.14 -7.35
CA GLU A 150 -7.51 3.75 -6.13
C GLU A 150 -8.34 3.29 -4.93
N TRP A 151 -7.67 2.80 -3.92
CA TRP A 151 -8.26 2.39 -2.65
C TRP A 151 -7.90 3.39 -1.57
N ILE A 152 -8.90 3.87 -0.85
CA ILE A 152 -8.77 4.82 0.25
C ILE A 152 -9.29 4.17 1.51
N GLY A 153 -8.45 4.04 2.55
CA GLY A 153 -8.86 3.32 3.75
C GLY A 153 -7.90 3.46 4.92
N ASP A 154 -7.99 2.52 5.82
CA ASP A 154 -7.23 2.48 7.06
C ASP A 154 -6.40 1.19 7.20
N SER A 155 -6.13 0.79 8.43
CA SER A 155 -5.30 -0.39 8.77
C SER A 155 -5.74 -1.68 8.09
N PHE A 156 -7.03 -1.89 7.83
CA PHE A 156 -7.52 -3.08 7.12
C PHE A 156 -7.04 -3.12 5.68
N LEU A 157 -7.05 -1.96 5.02
CA LEU A 157 -6.62 -1.83 3.64
C LEU A 157 -5.10 -1.98 3.47
N VAL A 158 -4.32 -1.49 4.44
CA VAL A 158 -2.85 -1.59 4.37
C VAL A 158 -2.31 -2.91 4.91
N GLY A 159 -3.19 -3.83 5.36
CA GLY A 159 -2.80 -5.15 5.82
C GLY A 159 -2.05 -5.16 7.15
N TYR A 160 -2.43 -4.27 8.09
CA TYR A 160 -1.87 -4.23 9.44
C TYR A 160 -1.89 -5.61 10.10
N GLY A 161 -0.74 -6.10 10.53
CA GLY A 161 -0.60 -7.34 11.29
C GLY A 161 -1.20 -8.60 10.66
N ASN A 162 -1.46 -8.62 9.35
CA ASN A 162 -2.18 -9.71 8.69
C ASN A 162 -1.37 -10.99 8.49
N LEU A 163 -0.06 -10.96 8.75
CA LEU A 163 0.79 -12.16 8.73
C LEU A 163 0.74 -12.96 10.04
N VAL A 164 0.11 -12.42 11.07
CA VAL A 164 -0.12 -13.10 12.36
C VAL A 164 -1.52 -13.71 12.36
N SER A 165 -1.69 -14.84 13.06
CA SER A 165 -2.97 -15.51 13.27
C SER A 165 -3.14 -15.86 14.73
N ILE A 166 -4.15 -15.27 15.38
CA ILE A 166 -4.48 -15.44 16.79
C ILE A 166 -5.93 -15.94 16.88
N GLU A 167 -6.13 -17.18 17.34
CA GLU A 167 -7.47 -17.82 17.40
C GLU A 167 -8.42 -17.11 18.35
N ALA A 168 -7.91 -16.63 19.48
CA ALA A 168 -8.70 -15.87 20.44
C ALA A 168 -7.84 -14.75 21.01
N PRO A 169 -8.39 -13.53 21.17
CA PRO A 169 -7.67 -12.46 21.84
C PRO A 169 -7.37 -12.87 23.28
N PRO A 170 -6.19 -12.51 23.82
CA PRO A 170 -5.84 -12.78 25.22
C PRO A 170 -6.89 -12.18 26.17
N LYS A 171 -7.17 -12.88 27.27
CA LYS A 171 -8.03 -12.33 28.33
C LYS A 171 -7.45 -11.00 28.83
N GLY A 172 -8.32 -9.98 28.95
CA GLY A 172 -7.91 -8.62 29.38
C GLY A 172 -7.48 -7.72 28.22
N ASN A 173 -7.49 -8.22 26.99
CA ASN A 173 -7.29 -7.42 25.78
C ASN A 173 -5.96 -6.63 25.73
N PRO A 174 -4.77 -7.23 25.96
CA PRO A 174 -3.54 -6.54 25.67
C PRO A 174 -3.43 -6.35 24.17
N SER A 175 -3.14 -5.10 23.74
CA SER A 175 -2.71 -4.82 22.37
C SER A 175 -1.46 -5.64 22.06
N SER A 176 -1.41 -6.28 20.89
CA SER A 176 -0.17 -6.92 20.42
C SER A 176 0.87 -5.88 19.96
N GLY A 177 0.40 -4.64 19.73
CA GLY A 177 1.20 -3.58 19.14
C GLY A 177 1.40 -3.75 17.62
N PHE A 178 1.90 -2.70 16.99
CA PHE A 178 2.24 -2.69 15.57
C PHE A 178 3.66 -3.25 15.35
N HIS A 179 3.77 -4.20 14.45
CA HIS A 179 5.06 -4.68 13.96
C HIS A 179 5.09 -4.61 12.44
N ALA A 180 5.92 -3.74 11.90
CA ALA A 180 6.01 -3.51 10.45
C ALA A 180 6.32 -4.79 9.64
N VAL A 181 7.06 -5.74 10.22
CA VAL A 181 7.36 -7.05 9.62
C VAL A 181 6.10 -7.88 9.37
N ASN A 182 5.06 -7.70 10.19
CA ASN A 182 3.78 -8.42 10.09
C ASN A 182 2.76 -7.72 9.19
N GLN A 183 3.08 -6.55 8.65
CA GLN A 183 2.23 -5.83 7.72
C GLN A 183 2.47 -6.27 6.28
N ASN A 184 1.39 -6.61 5.55
CA ASN A 184 1.49 -7.02 4.16
C ASN A 184 0.31 -6.53 3.31
N SER A 185 0.44 -5.34 2.75
CA SER A 185 -0.60 -4.77 1.88
C SER A 185 -0.75 -5.52 0.54
N TYR A 186 0.26 -6.27 0.08
CA TYR A 186 0.13 -7.12 -1.11
C TYR A 186 -0.94 -8.21 -0.94
N SER A 187 -1.10 -8.69 0.29
CA SER A 187 -2.12 -9.70 0.67
C SER A 187 -3.34 -9.07 1.37
N ALA A 188 -3.53 -7.75 1.28
CA ALA A 188 -4.74 -7.09 1.74
C ALA A 188 -5.83 -7.11 0.65
N PHE A 189 -7.10 -7.05 1.07
CA PHE A 189 -8.27 -7.24 0.20
C PHE A 189 -8.27 -6.32 -1.03
N GLY A 190 -7.84 -5.06 -0.90
CA GLY A 190 -7.77 -4.13 -2.03
C GLY A 190 -6.78 -4.55 -3.11
N ALA A 191 -5.59 -5.01 -2.70
CA ALA A 191 -4.57 -5.51 -3.62
C ALA A 191 -4.98 -6.86 -4.26
N ILE A 192 -5.58 -7.77 -3.47
CA ILE A 192 -6.13 -9.04 -3.97
C ILE A 192 -7.19 -8.78 -5.05
N THR A 193 -8.19 -7.96 -4.73
CA THR A 193 -9.26 -7.57 -5.66
C THR A 193 -8.70 -6.91 -6.92
N SER A 194 -7.74 -5.98 -6.79
CA SER A 194 -7.16 -5.30 -7.95
C SER A 194 -6.40 -6.26 -8.88
N ARG A 195 -5.67 -7.25 -8.33
CA ARG A 195 -5.03 -8.29 -9.14
C ARG A 195 -6.05 -9.16 -9.86
N PHE A 196 -7.11 -9.60 -9.16
CA PHE A 196 -8.19 -10.38 -9.77
C PHE A 196 -8.87 -9.65 -10.92
N LEU A 197 -9.08 -8.33 -10.79
CA LEU A 197 -9.72 -7.48 -11.80
C LEU A 197 -8.74 -7.04 -12.91
N ASP A 198 -7.51 -7.51 -12.91
CA ASP A 198 -6.42 -7.06 -13.79
C ASP A 198 -6.33 -5.52 -13.84
N ALA A 199 -6.31 -4.90 -12.66
CA ALA A 199 -6.21 -3.46 -12.50
C ALA A 199 -4.89 -3.04 -11.86
N ASP A 200 -4.38 -1.86 -12.24
CA ASP A 200 -3.34 -1.17 -11.48
C ASP A 200 -3.90 -0.75 -10.13
N PHE A 201 -3.10 -0.91 -9.09
CA PHE A 201 -3.48 -0.71 -7.71
C PHE A 201 -2.79 0.52 -7.11
N SER A 202 -3.56 1.48 -6.62
CA SER A 202 -3.08 2.58 -5.79
C SER A 202 -3.77 2.52 -4.44
N CYS A 203 -3.03 2.67 -3.36
CA CYS A 203 -3.54 2.59 -1.99
C CYS A 203 -3.18 3.83 -1.19
N ILE A 204 -4.19 4.50 -0.66
CA ILE A 204 -4.04 5.62 0.28
C ILE A 204 -4.66 5.17 1.59
N GLY A 205 -3.84 4.56 2.42
CA GLY A 205 -4.29 3.95 3.67
C GLY A 205 -3.33 4.24 4.81
N PHE A 206 -3.91 4.48 6.00
CA PHE A 206 -3.15 4.79 7.22
C PHE A 206 -3.83 4.17 8.43
N SER A 207 -3.07 3.41 9.20
CA SER A 207 -3.55 2.80 10.44
C SER A 207 -3.98 3.85 11.44
N GLY A 208 -5.12 3.62 12.10
CA GLY A 208 -5.68 4.50 13.12
C GLY A 208 -6.28 5.81 12.60
N ARG A 209 -6.13 6.16 11.31
CA ARG A 209 -6.67 7.41 10.76
C ARG A 209 -8.15 7.30 10.45
N GLY A 210 -8.89 8.33 10.85
CA GLY A 210 -10.31 8.48 10.58
C GLY A 210 -10.59 9.58 9.56
N LEU A 211 -11.87 9.89 9.46
CA LEU A 211 -12.39 10.91 8.57
C LEU A 211 -12.23 12.32 9.16
N TYR A 212 -12.81 12.58 10.33
CA TYR A 212 -12.63 13.85 11.04
C TYR A 212 -11.88 13.68 12.37
N ARG A 213 -11.81 12.46 12.88
CA ARG A 213 -11.18 12.10 14.12
C ARG A 213 -10.49 10.72 13.99
N ASN A 214 -9.28 10.59 14.48
CA ASN A 214 -8.51 9.36 14.50
C ASN A 214 -8.95 8.42 15.63
N PHE A 215 -8.45 7.19 15.62
CA PHE A 215 -8.75 6.19 16.65
C PHE A 215 -8.39 6.68 18.07
N ASP A 216 -7.27 7.41 18.20
CA ASP A 216 -6.79 8.03 19.44
C ASP A 216 -7.53 9.32 19.83
N LYS A 217 -8.62 9.66 19.11
CA LYS A 217 -9.41 10.88 19.24
C LYS A 217 -8.74 12.18 18.80
N SER A 218 -7.51 12.14 18.34
CA SER A 218 -6.87 13.30 17.73
C SER A 218 -7.55 13.67 16.41
N GLU A 219 -7.43 14.94 16.03
CA GLU A 219 -7.95 15.46 14.76
C GLU A 219 -6.83 15.84 13.79
N ASN A 220 -5.59 15.60 14.18
CA ASN A 220 -4.42 15.90 13.37
C ASN A 220 -4.11 14.75 12.42
N GLY A 221 -3.77 15.09 11.17
CA GLY A 221 -3.39 14.10 10.17
C GLY A 221 -4.50 13.07 9.89
N THR A 222 -5.80 13.47 9.93
CA THR A 222 -6.88 12.61 9.45
C THR A 222 -6.72 12.35 7.95
N LEU A 223 -7.26 11.23 7.46
CA LEU A 223 -7.02 10.81 6.09
C LEU A 223 -7.36 11.88 5.03
N PRO A 224 -8.47 12.64 5.12
CA PRO A 224 -8.72 13.73 4.18
C PRO A 224 -7.65 14.82 4.13
N LYS A 225 -6.96 15.10 5.25
CA LYS A 225 -5.87 16.08 5.32
C LYS A 225 -4.60 15.58 4.63
N GLU A 226 -4.42 14.25 4.58
CA GLU A 226 -3.23 13.62 4.00
C GLU A 226 -3.45 13.19 2.53
N TYR A 227 -4.70 13.16 2.05
CA TYR A 227 -5.05 12.64 0.74
C TYR A 227 -4.37 13.35 -0.44
N SER A 228 -4.10 14.65 -0.32
CA SER A 228 -3.45 15.42 -1.38
C SER A 228 -1.92 15.31 -1.39
N LYS A 229 -1.33 14.37 -0.64
CA LYS A 229 0.12 14.21 -0.53
C LYS A 229 0.60 12.96 -1.26
N ALA A 230 1.73 13.07 -1.96
CA ALA A 230 2.43 11.92 -2.54
C ALA A 230 3.11 11.10 -1.44
N TYR A 231 3.61 11.77 -0.42
CA TYR A 231 4.06 11.19 0.84
C TYR A 231 4.07 12.25 1.95
N PHE A 232 4.01 11.78 3.18
CA PHE A 232 4.28 12.58 4.38
C PHE A 232 4.82 11.62 5.45
N ASN A 233 5.82 12.05 6.19
CA ASN A 233 6.34 11.35 7.37
C ASN A 233 7.27 12.28 8.14
N LYS A 234 7.11 12.35 9.48
CA LYS A 234 8.04 13.05 10.40
C LYS A 234 8.45 14.46 9.90
N GLY A 235 7.51 15.24 9.38
CA GLY A 235 7.75 16.61 8.88
C GLY A 235 8.23 16.70 7.43
N VAL A 236 8.42 15.58 6.75
CA VAL A 236 8.72 15.54 5.32
C VAL A 236 7.44 15.23 4.55
N GLU A 237 7.07 16.09 3.61
CA GLU A 237 5.87 15.91 2.78
C GLU A 237 6.07 16.39 1.34
N LYS A 238 5.25 15.89 0.44
CA LYS A 238 5.20 16.28 -0.96
C LYS A 238 3.76 16.27 -1.44
N ALA A 239 3.33 17.34 -2.10
CA ALA A 239 2.03 17.38 -2.76
C ALA A 239 1.96 16.35 -3.90
N TYR A 240 0.75 15.81 -4.14
CA TYR A 240 0.46 14.87 -5.22
C TYR A 240 -0.29 15.58 -6.36
N ASP A 241 0.01 15.21 -7.58
CA ASP A 241 -0.54 15.79 -8.81
C ASP A 241 -1.77 15.05 -9.36
N PHE A 242 -2.24 14.01 -8.68
CA PHE A 242 -3.35 13.13 -9.08
C PHE A 242 -3.18 12.44 -10.44
N SER A 243 -1.93 12.25 -10.87
CA SER A 243 -1.57 11.67 -12.18
C SER A 243 -1.98 10.20 -12.36
N PHE A 244 -2.33 9.48 -11.29
CA PHE A 244 -2.79 8.08 -11.37
C PHE A 244 -4.09 7.93 -12.17
N ASN A 245 -5.00 8.91 -12.08
CA ASN A 245 -6.25 8.99 -12.85
C ASN A 245 -7.06 7.67 -12.82
N PRO A 246 -7.61 7.26 -11.67
CA PRO A 246 -8.31 5.98 -11.50
C PRO A 246 -9.62 5.95 -12.28
N HIS A 247 -10.03 4.75 -12.74
CA HIS A 247 -11.39 4.50 -13.25
C HIS A 247 -12.39 4.25 -12.11
N LEU A 248 -11.88 3.67 -11.02
CA LEU A 248 -12.66 3.36 -9.82
C LEU A 248 -11.92 3.82 -8.58
N ILE A 249 -12.64 4.44 -7.64
CA ILE A 249 -12.17 4.76 -6.30
C ILE A 249 -13.03 4.02 -5.28
N VAL A 250 -12.42 3.22 -4.42
CA VAL A 250 -13.14 2.55 -3.32
C VAL A 250 -12.72 3.21 -2.01
N ILE A 251 -13.69 3.70 -1.25
CA ILE A 251 -13.47 4.44 0.00
C ILE A 251 -14.00 3.60 1.17
N ALA A 252 -13.08 3.03 1.96
CA ALA A 252 -13.35 2.20 3.14
C ALA A 252 -12.78 2.86 4.40
N ILE A 253 -13.27 4.06 4.74
CA ILE A 253 -12.81 4.92 5.84
C ILE A 253 -13.95 5.31 6.76
N GLY A 254 -13.66 5.65 8.00
CA GLY A 254 -14.62 6.23 8.96
C GLY A 254 -14.87 5.37 10.20
N LYS A 255 -14.41 4.11 10.23
CA LYS A 255 -14.54 3.27 11.43
C LYS A 255 -13.68 3.77 12.59
N ASN A 256 -12.51 4.36 12.31
CA ASN A 256 -11.62 4.91 13.32
C ASN A 256 -12.23 6.14 14.04
N ASP A 257 -13.16 6.84 13.43
CA ASP A 257 -13.92 7.92 14.09
C ASP A 257 -14.72 7.42 15.31
N PHE A 258 -15.07 6.12 15.32
CA PHE A 258 -15.72 5.45 16.44
C PHE A 258 -14.74 4.88 17.48
N GLY A 259 -13.44 5.04 17.25
CA GLY A 259 -12.39 4.63 18.18
C GLY A 259 -12.54 5.29 19.54
N GLY A 260 -12.22 4.56 20.61
CA GLY A 260 -12.27 5.08 21.97
C GLY A 260 -13.67 5.45 22.50
N GLU A 261 -14.74 5.12 21.79
CA GLU A 261 -16.11 5.20 22.31
C GLU A 261 -16.38 4.07 23.32
N LEU A 262 -15.54 3.92 24.33
CA LEU A 262 -15.75 2.93 25.40
C LEU A 262 -16.62 3.47 26.53
N SER A 263 -16.94 4.75 26.53
CA SER A 263 -17.60 5.44 27.61
C SER A 263 -18.71 6.36 27.11
N LYS A 264 -19.49 6.82 28.03
CA LYS A 264 -20.67 7.67 27.89
C LYS A 264 -20.40 8.97 27.12
N PRO A 265 -21.47 9.64 26.56
CA PRO A 265 -21.34 11.00 26.07
C PRO A 265 -20.56 11.89 27.08
N PRO A 266 -19.71 12.84 26.62
CA PRO A 266 -19.72 13.49 25.31
C PRO A 266 -18.76 12.88 24.26
N ASN A 267 -18.15 11.77 24.52
CA ASN A 267 -17.13 11.18 23.60
C ASN A 267 -17.72 10.40 22.41
N MET A 268 -19.01 10.50 22.17
CA MET A 268 -19.65 9.88 21.02
C MET A 268 -19.25 10.59 19.71
N THR A 269 -19.20 9.81 18.64
CA THR A 269 -18.96 10.33 17.29
C THR A 269 -20.13 11.22 16.86
N ASP A 270 -19.81 12.41 16.36
CA ASP A 270 -20.80 13.40 15.90
C ASP A 270 -21.23 13.10 14.47
N SER A 271 -22.52 12.78 14.29
CA SER A 271 -23.09 12.42 13.00
C SER A 271 -23.10 13.58 11.98
N ILE A 272 -23.38 14.79 12.43
CA ILE A 272 -23.42 15.97 11.55
C ILE A 272 -22.02 16.27 11.05
N ARG A 273 -21.06 16.27 11.96
CA ARG A 273 -19.66 16.51 11.63
C ARG A 273 -19.09 15.41 10.72
N PHE A 274 -19.44 14.15 11.00
CA PHE A 274 -19.03 13.01 10.18
C PHE A 274 -19.52 13.17 8.73
N VAL A 275 -20.84 13.33 8.54
CA VAL A 275 -21.45 13.46 7.21
C VAL A 275 -20.90 14.69 6.47
N LYS A 276 -20.79 15.83 7.14
CA LYS A 276 -20.26 17.07 6.55
C LYS A 276 -18.80 16.92 6.11
N THR A 277 -17.96 16.26 6.92
CA THR A 277 -16.56 16.02 6.57
C THR A 277 -16.43 15.04 5.43
N TYR A 278 -17.25 13.98 5.40
CA TYR A 278 -17.25 13.02 4.31
C TYR A 278 -17.62 13.66 2.98
N LEU A 279 -18.67 14.50 2.95
CA LEU A 279 -19.07 15.23 1.74
C LEU A 279 -17.96 16.17 1.24
N LYS A 280 -17.29 16.90 2.14
CA LYS A 280 -16.12 17.72 1.77
C LYS A 280 -14.96 16.89 1.21
N PHE A 281 -14.76 15.69 1.74
CA PHE A 281 -13.75 14.78 1.24
C PHE A 281 -14.12 14.26 -0.16
N LEU A 282 -15.38 13.91 -0.38
CA LEU A 282 -15.87 13.54 -1.71
C LEU A 282 -15.73 14.68 -2.73
N GLU A 283 -15.98 15.92 -2.32
CA GLU A 283 -15.76 17.10 -3.17
C GLU A 283 -14.30 17.20 -3.61
N LEU A 284 -13.34 17.00 -2.70
CA LEU A 284 -11.92 16.96 -3.04
C LEU A 284 -11.58 15.82 -4.01
N ILE A 285 -12.14 14.62 -3.77
CA ILE A 285 -11.90 13.44 -4.62
C ILE A 285 -12.47 13.64 -6.01
N THR A 286 -13.73 14.06 -6.12
CA THR A 286 -14.42 14.23 -7.40
C THR A 286 -13.82 15.35 -8.24
N LYS A 287 -13.39 16.45 -7.60
CA LYS A 287 -12.69 17.55 -8.27
C LYS A 287 -11.41 17.06 -8.97
N ASN A 288 -10.65 16.18 -8.32
CA ASN A 288 -9.37 15.69 -8.86
C ASN A 288 -9.53 14.44 -9.74
N ASN A 289 -10.68 13.75 -9.67
CA ASN A 289 -10.97 12.52 -10.42
C ASN A 289 -12.39 12.57 -11.00
N PRO A 290 -12.68 13.51 -11.91
CA PRO A 290 -14.07 13.76 -12.37
C PRO A 290 -14.70 12.59 -13.11
N ASN A 291 -13.90 11.70 -13.69
CA ASN A 291 -14.37 10.55 -14.48
C ASN A 291 -14.40 9.24 -13.69
N ALA A 292 -13.94 9.22 -12.45
CA ALA A 292 -13.92 8.00 -11.65
C ALA A 292 -15.33 7.65 -11.15
N LYS A 293 -15.71 6.37 -11.21
CA LYS A 293 -16.81 5.86 -10.39
C LYS A 293 -16.30 5.66 -8.96
N ILE A 294 -17.17 5.84 -7.97
CA ILE A 294 -16.81 5.79 -6.55
C ILE A 294 -17.66 4.75 -5.83
N VAL A 295 -17.06 3.95 -4.95
CA VAL A 295 -17.79 3.05 -4.05
C VAL A 295 -17.49 3.42 -2.61
N LEU A 296 -18.53 3.71 -1.84
CA LEU A 296 -18.46 3.92 -0.40
C LEU A 296 -18.64 2.56 0.29
N ALA A 297 -17.59 2.06 0.95
CA ALA A 297 -17.60 0.77 1.60
C ALA A 297 -17.63 0.90 3.12
N VAL A 298 -18.47 0.12 3.79
CA VAL A 298 -18.62 0.09 5.26
C VAL A 298 -18.49 -1.32 5.80
N GLY A 299 -18.25 -1.46 7.11
CA GLY A 299 -18.20 -2.76 7.79
C GLY A 299 -16.77 -3.29 8.00
N GLY A 300 -16.67 -4.60 8.17
CA GLY A 300 -15.41 -5.31 8.43
C GLY A 300 -14.96 -5.27 9.90
N GLY A 301 -14.62 -4.11 10.42
CA GLY A 301 -14.00 -3.96 11.73
C GLY A 301 -14.88 -3.38 12.85
N LEU A 302 -16.12 -3.04 12.57
CA LEU A 302 -17.08 -2.58 13.58
C LEU A 302 -18.18 -3.60 13.83
N THR A 303 -18.71 -3.61 15.04
CA THR A 303 -19.86 -4.42 15.45
C THR A 303 -20.78 -3.62 16.36
N ASP A 304 -22.04 -3.98 16.41
CA ASP A 304 -23.01 -3.45 17.39
C ASP A 304 -22.96 -4.22 18.73
N LEU A 305 -22.22 -5.33 18.77
CA LEU A 305 -22.15 -6.19 19.94
C LEU A 305 -21.16 -5.68 21.01
N THR A 306 -20.12 -4.95 20.58
CA THR A 306 -19.04 -4.51 21.48
C THR A 306 -18.55 -3.11 21.11
N PRO A 307 -18.62 -2.13 22.06
CA PRO A 307 -19.35 -2.21 23.33
C PRO A 307 -20.86 -2.23 23.13
N ARG A 308 -21.59 -2.93 24.00
CA ARG A 308 -23.05 -2.97 23.94
C ARG A 308 -23.64 -1.56 24.05
N ASN A 309 -24.78 -1.34 23.43
CA ASN A 309 -25.56 -0.07 23.46
C ASN A 309 -24.94 1.13 22.72
N LEU A 310 -23.84 0.96 22.00
CA LEU A 310 -23.28 2.03 21.16
C LEU A 310 -23.72 1.92 19.69
N ASN A 311 -24.16 0.75 19.25
CA ASN A 311 -24.65 0.50 17.88
C ASN A 311 -23.71 1.09 16.81
N ARG A 312 -22.39 0.86 16.94
CA ARG A 312 -21.36 1.52 16.13
C ARG A 312 -21.51 1.20 14.66
N LEU A 313 -21.68 -0.07 14.32
CA LEU A 313 -21.82 -0.50 12.92
C LEU A 313 -23.11 0.06 12.30
N SER A 314 -24.24 -0.02 13.00
CA SER A 314 -25.52 0.51 12.54
C SER A 314 -25.49 2.02 12.34
N ARG A 315 -24.84 2.77 13.25
CA ARG A 315 -24.66 4.22 13.12
C ARG A 315 -23.74 4.54 11.92
N PHE A 316 -22.59 3.90 11.81
CA PHE A 316 -21.66 4.09 10.69
C PHE A 316 -22.36 3.83 9.35
N ARG A 317 -23.02 2.67 9.22
CA ARG A 317 -23.82 2.31 8.05
C ARG A 317 -24.85 3.38 7.69
N SER A 318 -25.64 3.82 8.67
CA SER A 318 -26.71 4.81 8.43
C SER A 318 -26.14 6.15 7.95
N TRP A 319 -25.05 6.61 8.54
CA TRP A 319 -24.42 7.89 8.16
C TRP A 319 -23.79 7.84 6.77
N VAL A 320 -23.12 6.74 6.39
CA VAL A 320 -22.60 6.59 5.04
C VAL A 320 -23.74 6.47 4.00
N LYS A 321 -24.87 5.86 4.34
CA LYS A 321 -26.07 5.89 3.48
C LYS A 321 -26.63 7.31 3.31
N VAL A 322 -26.57 8.16 4.35
CA VAL A 322 -26.92 9.59 4.22
C VAL A 322 -25.92 10.29 3.29
N VAL A 323 -24.61 10.05 3.46
CA VAL A 323 -23.58 10.58 2.55
C VAL A 323 -23.87 10.16 1.11
N LYS A 324 -24.11 8.86 0.85
CA LYS A 324 -24.44 8.35 -0.49
C LYS A 324 -25.63 9.10 -1.11
N ARG A 325 -26.74 9.21 -0.37
CA ARG A 325 -27.96 9.91 -0.85
C ARG A 325 -27.72 11.38 -1.17
N LEU A 326 -26.90 12.07 -0.36
CA LEU A 326 -26.55 13.47 -0.61
C LEU A 326 -25.58 13.59 -1.78
N SER A 327 -24.63 12.67 -1.89
CA SER A 327 -23.65 12.64 -2.98
C SER A 327 -24.32 12.50 -4.35
N ASP A 328 -25.36 11.69 -4.47
CA ASP A 328 -26.13 11.54 -5.72
C ASP A 328 -26.80 12.85 -6.19
N LYS A 329 -26.96 13.82 -5.28
CA LYS A 329 -27.54 15.13 -5.61
C LYS A 329 -26.50 16.18 -5.96
N TYR A 330 -25.28 16.05 -5.43
CA TYR A 330 -24.28 17.10 -5.50
C TYR A 330 -23.15 16.80 -6.46
N PHE A 331 -22.89 15.53 -6.78
CA PHE A 331 -21.77 15.12 -7.64
C PHE A 331 -22.27 14.42 -8.91
N SER A 332 -21.54 14.63 -10.00
CA SER A 332 -21.81 13.98 -11.30
C SER A 332 -21.25 12.55 -11.37
N ASN A 333 -20.34 12.20 -10.47
CA ASN A 333 -19.75 10.86 -10.43
C ASN A 333 -20.80 9.81 -10.04
N THR A 334 -20.77 8.64 -10.68
CA THR A 334 -21.57 7.50 -10.23
C THR A 334 -21.02 6.98 -8.91
N ILE A 335 -21.86 6.96 -7.86
CA ILE A 335 -21.47 6.57 -6.51
C ILE A 335 -22.24 5.32 -6.09
N GLY A 336 -21.52 4.24 -5.78
CA GLY A 336 -22.02 2.99 -5.24
C GLY A 336 -21.92 2.92 -3.71
N PHE A 337 -22.56 1.91 -3.12
CA PHE A 337 -22.47 1.61 -1.69
C PHE A 337 -22.26 0.10 -1.53
N PHE A 338 -21.30 -0.28 -0.73
CA PHE A 338 -21.00 -1.67 -0.41
C PHE A 338 -20.87 -1.87 1.10
N GLU A 339 -21.30 -3.03 1.59
CA GLU A 339 -21.22 -3.38 3.01
C GLU A 339 -20.51 -4.74 3.16
N PHE A 340 -19.36 -4.71 3.85
CA PHE A 340 -18.65 -5.91 4.26
C PHE A 340 -19.36 -6.57 5.44
N HIS A 341 -19.36 -7.89 5.48
CA HIS A 341 -19.66 -8.63 6.69
C HIS A 341 -18.59 -8.38 7.75
N SER A 342 -18.99 -8.46 9.01
CA SER A 342 -18.05 -8.39 10.12
C SER A 342 -17.05 -9.53 10.05
N GLN A 343 -15.80 -9.24 10.39
CA GLN A 343 -14.79 -10.29 10.48
C GLN A 343 -15.01 -11.20 11.68
N GLU A 344 -14.52 -12.42 11.58
CA GLU A 344 -14.54 -13.46 12.59
C GLU A 344 -13.12 -13.96 12.87
N PRO A 345 -12.89 -14.64 14.01
CA PRO A 345 -11.59 -15.29 14.28
C PRO A 345 -11.17 -16.22 13.12
N PRO A 346 -9.87 -16.49 12.95
CA PRO A 346 -8.74 -15.93 13.70
C PRO A 346 -8.46 -14.47 13.34
N TYR A 347 -7.76 -13.75 14.24
CA TYR A 347 -7.40 -12.35 14.04
C TYR A 347 -5.90 -12.19 13.84
N GLY A 348 -5.49 -11.16 13.12
CA GLY A 348 -4.14 -10.64 13.09
C GLY A 348 -3.81 -9.79 14.31
N GLU A 349 -2.72 -9.01 14.26
CA GLU A 349 -2.39 -8.07 15.33
C GLU A 349 -3.56 -7.12 15.60
N ASP A 350 -3.79 -6.83 16.88
CA ASP A 350 -4.82 -5.88 17.33
C ASP A 350 -6.20 -6.08 16.68
N TRP A 351 -6.65 -7.35 16.55
CA TRP A 351 -7.93 -7.74 15.93
C TRP A 351 -8.07 -7.35 14.45
N HIS A 352 -6.98 -7.16 13.74
CA HIS A 352 -7.02 -6.91 12.30
C HIS A 352 -7.28 -8.20 11.52
N PRO A 353 -7.69 -8.10 10.24
CA PRO A 353 -7.91 -9.26 9.40
C PRO A 353 -6.62 -10.05 9.16
N THR A 354 -6.66 -11.36 9.35
CA THR A 354 -5.61 -12.29 8.90
C THR A 354 -5.59 -12.39 7.37
N LEU A 355 -4.62 -13.13 6.80
CA LEU A 355 -4.59 -13.43 5.36
C LEU A 355 -5.90 -14.06 4.88
N ILE A 356 -6.48 -14.98 5.68
CA ILE A 356 -7.77 -15.63 5.36
C ILE A 356 -8.90 -14.60 5.36
N SER A 357 -8.95 -13.75 6.37
CA SER A 357 -9.98 -12.71 6.47
C SER A 357 -9.83 -11.67 5.37
N GLN A 358 -8.62 -11.31 4.98
CA GLN A 358 -8.34 -10.43 3.84
C GLN A 358 -8.86 -11.04 2.52
N GLN A 359 -8.64 -12.35 2.30
CA GLN A 359 -9.21 -13.03 1.13
C GLN A 359 -10.73 -13.00 1.16
N LYS A 360 -11.38 -13.32 2.30
CA LYS A 360 -12.84 -13.24 2.44
C LYS A 360 -13.40 -11.85 2.15
N LEU A 361 -12.72 -10.77 2.56
CA LEU A 361 -13.12 -9.40 2.22
C LEU A 361 -13.00 -9.14 0.71
N ALA A 362 -11.94 -9.64 0.07
CA ALA A 362 -11.79 -9.53 -1.38
C ALA A 362 -12.89 -10.30 -2.13
N ASP A 363 -13.21 -11.52 -1.68
CA ASP A 363 -14.27 -12.37 -2.27
C ASP A 363 -15.65 -11.71 -2.18
N GLN A 364 -15.91 -10.93 -1.12
CA GLN A 364 -17.18 -10.21 -0.95
C GLN A 364 -17.31 -9.04 -1.93
N ILE A 365 -16.26 -8.22 -2.06
CA ILE A 365 -16.36 -6.97 -2.83
C ILE A 365 -16.14 -7.15 -4.33
N THR A 366 -15.34 -8.12 -4.73
CA THR A 366 -14.95 -8.31 -6.15
C THR A 366 -16.13 -8.48 -7.09
N PRO A 367 -17.13 -9.35 -6.82
CA PRO A 367 -18.29 -9.51 -7.69
C PRO A 367 -19.12 -8.21 -7.82
N TYR A 368 -19.24 -7.47 -6.71
CA TYR A 368 -19.92 -6.18 -6.73
C TYR A 368 -19.20 -5.18 -7.64
N LEU A 369 -17.88 -5.08 -7.55
CA LEU A 369 -17.11 -4.16 -8.38
C LEU A 369 -17.13 -4.53 -9.86
N LEU A 370 -17.08 -5.82 -10.20
CA LEU A 370 -17.27 -6.30 -11.58
C LEU A 370 -18.59 -5.79 -12.16
N GLN A 371 -19.69 -6.01 -11.45
CA GLN A 371 -21.02 -5.56 -11.86
C GLN A 371 -21.11 -4.04 -11.92
N PHE A 372 -20.63 -3.32 -10.90
CA PHE A 372 -20.71 -1.86 -10.81
C PHE A 372 -19.92 -1.16 -11.92
N MET A 373 -18.81 -1.72 -12.35
CA MET A 373 -17.93 -1.17 -13.37
C MET A 373 -18.22 -1.68 -14.79
N ASP A 374 -18.98 -2.75 -14.91
CA ASP A 374 -19.18 -3.48 -16.17
C ASP A 374 -17.83 -3.97 -16.76
N TRP A 375 -17.08 -4.66 -15.91
CA TRP A 375 -15.70 -5.14 -16.25
C TRP A 375 -15.63 -6.63 -16.54
#